data_3873d0439041d1e65dace1f84297646a
#
_entry.id   3873d0439041d1e65dace1f84297646a
#
_cell.length_a   1.000
_cell.length_b   1.000
_cell.length_c   1.000
_cell.angle_alpha   90.00
_cell.angle_beta   90.00
_cell.angle_gamma   90.00
#
_symmetry.space_group_name_H-M   'P 1'
#
loop_
_entity.id
_entity.type
_entity.pdbx_description
1 polymer ?
#
loop_
_entity_poly.entity_id
_entity_poly.type
_entity_poly.pdbx_seq_one_letter_code
_entity_poly.pdbx_strand_id
1 'polypeptide(L)'
;MLSSAVLLAGAVVILWLLLVIGMRATLFNFGFEPWTLALAVQICGGAALLFAAGLRSLPLDPIRRRATWAIGGLRVVTTCAFTTALLHASAGQVSVLTTINVLIAMLGVFLVFRRGRRPTEIPGILLMLGGLALLIGHLEGGWSNLAVRYVLLSETSVVIASLLAERHPDNLGDRRQRLALTGFVTLLSACGLLVLWIATAALLTDAKIGPDIATVKMTLGSPWAWVMAFILGALLRGPGTYGAFLLTARLGADGYMLGMAAMPPLVMLLEQGTARLGLVPAPASALADLAVAAIVIAGGVWVVAARYRRR
;
A
#
# COMPACT_ATOMS: atom_id res chain seq x y z
N MET A 1 -12.51 -20.41 -12.48
CA MET A 1 -12.02 -19.82 -11.22
C MET A 1 -10.76 -18.96 -11.40
N LEU A 2 -9.78 -19.36 -12.22
CA LEU A 2 -8.54 -18.58 -12.45
C LEU A 2 -8.81 -17.23 -13.12
N SER A 3 -9.71 -17.19 -14.11
CA SER A 3 -10.09 -15.94 -14.83
C SER A 3 -10.66 -14.87 -13.90
N SER A 4 -11.49 -15.25 -12.92
CA SER A 4 -12.07 -14.28 -11.97
C SER A 4 -11.04 -13.70 -10.98
N ALA A 5 -10.03 -14.48 -10.58
CA ALA A 5 -8.95 -14.01 -9.71
C ALA A 5 -8.00 -13.04 -10.47
N VAL A 6 -7.72 -13.32 -11.74
CA VAL A 6 -6.90 -12.44 -12.59
C VAL A 6 -7.61 -11.11 -12.85
N LEU A 7 -8.90 -11.13 -13.17
CA LEU A 7 -9.70 -9.91 -13.33
C LEU A 7 -9.74 -9.08 -12.04
N LEU A 8 -9.94 -9.75 -10.90
CA LEU A 8 -9.91 -9.06 -9.60
C LEU A 8 -8.53 -8.45 -9.30
N ALA A 9 -7.45 -9.19 -9.58
CA ALA A 9 -6.09 -8.68 -9.39
C ALA A 9 -5.84 -7.44 -10.28
N GLY A 10 -6.25 -7.50 -11.56
CA GLY A 10 -6.16 -6.36 -12.47
C GLY A 10 -6.94 -5.14 -11.97
N ALA A 11 -8.17 -5.33 -11.50
CA ALA A 11 -8.96 -4.25 -10.91
C ALA A 11 -8.28 -3.64 -9.68
N VAL A 12 -7.73 -4.45 -8.79
CA VAL A 12 -7.00 -3.99 -7.60
C VAL A 12 -5.73 -3.23 -7.99
N VAL A 13 -4.99 -3.70 -8.99
CA VAL A 13 -3.81 -2.98 -9.54
C VAL A 13 -4.20 -1.59 -10.05
N ILE A 14 -5.29 -1.48 -10.81
CA ILE A 14 -5.78 -0.19 -11.33
C ILE A 14 -6.16 0.75 -10.19
N LEU A 15 -6.88 0.26 -9.17
CA LEU A 15 -7.25 1.08 -8.01
C LEU A 15 -6.03 1.61 -7.26
N TRP A 16 -5.02 0.77 -7.03
CA TRP A 16 -3.78 1.17 -6.38
C TRP A 16 -2.94 2.11 -7.23
N LEU A 17 -2.87 1.89 -8.54
CA LEU A 17 -2.21 2.76 -9.51
C LEU A 17 -2.77 4.19 -9.43
N LEU A 18 -4.10 4.32 -9.55
CA LEU A 18 -4.78 5.62 -9.46
C LEU A 18 -4.62 6.26 -8.09
N LEU A 19 -4.65 5.46 -7.02
CA LEU A 19 -4.42 5.95 -5.66
C LEU A 19 -3.01 6.53 -5.49
N VAL A 20 -1.98 5.84 -5.96
CA VAL A 20 -0.58 6.29 -5.84
C VAL A 20 -0.37 7.63 -6.54
N ILE A 21 -0.81 7.73 -7.80
CA ILE A 21 -0.68 8.96 -8.57
C ILE A 21 -1.54 10.08 -7.97
N GLY A 22 -2.77 9.77 -7.56
CA GLY A 22 -3.67 10.73 -6.91
C GLY A 22 -3.12 11.25 -5.59
N MET A 23 -2.53 10.40 -4.75
CA MET A 23 -1.86 10.81 -3.51
C MET A 23 -0.68 11.73 -3.80
N ARG A 24 0.19 11.36 -4.75
CA ARG A 24 1.33 12.19 -5.14
C ARG A 24 0.89 13.56 -5.68
N ALA A 25 -0.09 13.57 -6.60
CA ALA A 25 -0.64 14.81 -7.15
C ALA A 25 -1.23 15.70 -6.05
N THR A 26 -1.97 15.12 -5.11
CA THR A 26 -2.55 15.85 -3.99
C THR A 26 -1.48 16.47 -3.08
N LEU A 27 -0.47 15.69 -2.70
CA LEU A 27 0.64 16.18 -1.88
C LEU A 27 1.40 17.33 -2.58
N PHE A 28 1.68 17.18 -3.88
CA PHE A 28 2.44 18.14 -4.65
C PHE A 28 1.68 19.46 -4.86
N ASN A 29 0.39 19.39 -5.23
CA ASN A 29 -0.39 20.58 -5.59
C ASN A 29 -0.93 21.35 -4.37
N PHE A 30 -1.16 20.67 -3.23
CA PHE A 30 -1.79 21.30 -2.06
C PHE A 30 -0.84 21.42 -0.85
N GLY A 31 0.33 20.77 -0.87
CA GLY A 31 1.27 20.81 0.25
C GLY A 31 0.74 20.26 1.57
N PHE A 32 -0.22 19.32 1.51
CA PHE A 32 -0.82 18.72 2.70
C PHE A 32 0.19 17.88 3.49
N GLU A 33 0.01 17.84 4.81
CA GLU A 33 0.79 16.98 5.68
C GLU A 33 0.49 15.51 5.35
N PRO A 34 1.53 14.68 5.02
CA PRO A 34 1.33 13.36 4.41
C PRO A 34 0.60 12.36 5.30
N TRP A 35 0.88 12.35 6.62
CA TRP A 35 0.20 11.43 7.54
C TRP A 35 -1.25 11.81 7.75
N THR A 36 -1.52 13.10 7.93
CA THR A 36 -2.89 13.62 8.08
C THR A 36 -3.74 13.31 6.86
N LEU A 37 -3.21 13.54 5.66
CA LEU A 37 -3.89 13.19 4.40
C LEU A 37 -4.11 11.67 4.31
N ALA A 38 -3.08 10.86 4.59
CA ALA A 38 -3.17 9.41 4.56
C ALA A 38 -4.24 8.86 5.51
N LEU A 39 -4.32 9.42 6.72
CA LEU A 39 -5.32 9.07 7.72
C LEU A 39 -6.73 9.47 7.30
N ALA A 40 -6.91 10.68 6.76
CA ALA A 40 -8.20 11.13 6.21
C ALA A 40 -8.67 10.22 5.06
N VAL A 41 -7.79 9.85 4.14
CA VAL A 41 -8.06 8.89 3.05
C VAL A 41 -8.49 7.53 3.61
N GLN A 42 -7.84 7.04 4.67
CA GLN A 42 -8.21 5.78 5.31
C GLN A 42 -9.57 5.86 6.01
N ILE A 43 -9.85 6.97 6.70
CA ILE A 43 -11.14 7.21 7.36
C ILE A 43 -12.27 7.18 6.34
N CYS A 44 -12.16 7.92 5.24
CA CYS A 44 -13.14 7.93 4.17
C CYS A 44 -13.32 6.55 3.51
N GLY A 45 -12.21 5.84 3.25
CA GLY A 45 -12.24 4.49 2.68
C GLY A 45 -12.90 3.47 3.60
N GLY A 46 -12.57 3.50 4.88
CA GLY A 46 -13.15 2.62 5.89
C GLY A 46 -14.64 2.89 6.12
N ALA A 47 -15.03 4.17 6.18
CA ALA A 47 -16.42 4.57 6.29
C ALA A 47 -17.27 4.07 5.08
N ALA A 48 -16.74 4.21 3.87
CA ALA A 48 -17.40 3.71 2.67
C ALA A 48 -17.60 2.19 2.70
N LEU A 49 -16.61 1.43 3.19
CA LEU A 49 -16.70 -0.03 3.34
C LEU A 49 -17.74 -0.43 4.39
N LEU A 50 -17.80 0.26 5.53
CA LEU A 50 -18.81 -0.01 6.57
C LEU A 50 -20.23 0.34 6.06
N PHE A 51 -20.35 1.42 5.32
CA PHE A 51 -21.61 1.77 4.65
C PHE A 51 -22.05 0.66 3.67
N ALA A 52 -21.13 0.15 2.85
CA ALA A 52 -21.37 -0.96 1.93
C ALA A 52 -21.68 -2.28 2.63
N ALA A 53 -21.19 -2.49 3.86
CA ALA A 53 -21.54 -3.64 4.70
C ALA A 53 -22.96 -3.56 5.28
N GLY A 54 -23.56 -2.35 5.30
CA GLY A 54 -24.92 -2.08 5.81
C GLY A 54 -24.92 -1.73 7.30
N LEU A 55 -25.02 -0.44 7.62
CA LEU A 55 -24.90 0.11 8.98
C LEU A 55 -25.84 -0.50 10.02
N ARG A 56 -27.09 -0.86 9.62
CA ARG A 56 -28.12 -1.35 10.58
C ARG A 56 -27.84 -2.74 11.15
N SER A 57 -26.94 -3.50 10.59
CA SER A 57 -26.68 -4.89 10.99
C SER A 57 -25.21 -5.24 10.80
N LEU A 58 -24.32 -4.29 11.16
CA LEU A 58 -22.88 -4.52 11.12
C LEU A 58 -22.47 -5.67 12.06
N PRO A 59 -21.76 -6.67 11.58
CA PRO A 59 -21.17 -7.67 12.46
C PRO A 59 -20.06 -6.99 13.28
N LEU A 60 -20.21 -7.01 14.62
CA LEU A 60 -19.23 -6.38 15.54
C LEU A 60 -18.15 -7.36 16.01
N ASP A 61 -18.24 -8.63 15.64
CA ASP A 61 -17.26 -9.65 16.02
C ASP A 61 -15.81 -9.29 15.62
N PRO A 62 -15.55 -8.67 14.45
CA PRO A 62 -14.20 -8.27 14.08
C PRO A 62 -13.54 -7.36 15.13
N ILE A 63 -14.28 -6.41 15.74
CA ILE A 63 -13.72 -5.45 16.70
C ILE A 63 -13.22 -6.14 17.97
N ARG A 64 -13.81 -7.27 18.35
CA ARG A 64 -13.43 -8.02 19.57
C ARG A 64 -12.14 -8.82 19.40
N ARG A 65 -11.66 -9.00 18.17
CA ARG A 65 -10.48 -9.80 17.87
C ARG A 65 -9.20 -8.97 17.90
N ARG A 66 -8.20 -9.40 18.67
CA ARG A 66 -6.88 -8.73 18.74
C ARG A 66 -6.20 -8.64 17.38
N ALA A 67 -6.36 -9.66 16.52
CA ALA A 67 -5.80 -9.68 15.19
C ALA A 67 -6.33 -8.53 14.31
N THR A 68 -7.60 -8.13 14.44
CA THR A 68 -8.18 -6.99 13.73
C THR A 68 -7.42 -5.70 14.05
N TRP A 69 -7.13 -5.43 15.31
CA TRP A 69 -6.39 -4.25 15.73
C TRP A 69 -4.94 -4.26 15.27
N ALA A 70 -4.29 -5.44 15.33
CA ALA A 70 -2.93 -5.59 14.79
C ALA A 70 -2.88 -5.33 13.29
N ILE A 71 -3.81 -5.90 12.52
CA ILE A 71 -3.93 -5.64 11.08
C ILE A 71 -4.19 -4.16 10.84
N GLY A 72 -5.10 -3.53 11.60
CA GLY A 72 -5.44 -2.12 11.49
C GLY A 72 -4.25 -1.21 11.72
N GLY A 73 -3.53 -1.37 12.82
CA GLY A 73 -2.33 -0.60 13.12
C GLY A 73 -1.27 -0.72 12.02
N LEU A 74 -0.97 -1.96 11.58
CA LEU A 74 -0.01 -2.20 10.51
C LEU A 74 -0.44 -1.56 9.18
N ARG A 75 -1.73 -1.62 8.83
CA ARG A 75 -2.26 -0.98 7.60
C ARG A 75 -2.18 0.54 7.65
N VAL A 76 -2.38 1.13 8.82
CA VAL A 76 -2.22 2.57 9.00
C VAL A 76 -0.76 2.97 8.86
N VAL A 77 0.17 2.28 9.52
CA VAL A 77 1.62 2.48 9.36
C VAL A 77 2.03 2.35 7.89
N THR A 78 1.55 1.29 7.21
CA THR A 78 1.78 1.11 5.76
C THR A 78 1.40 2.36 4.98
N THR A 79 0.20 2.89 5.20
CA THR A 79 -0.29 4.02 4.39
C THR A 79 0.47 5.30 4.68
N CYS A 80 0.69 5.62 5.95
CA CYS A 80 1.42 6.81 6.35
C CYS A 80 2.87 6.78 5.84
N ALA A 81 3.58 5.66 6.03
CA ALA A 81 4.93 5.51 5.55
C ALA A 81 5.02 5.56 4.02
N PHE A 82 4.11 4.87 3.32
CA PHE A 82 4.05 4.92 1.86
C PHE A 82 3.81 6.35 1.34
N THR A 83 2.84 7.07 1.94
CA THR A 83 2.52 8.44 1.55
C THR A 83 3.71 9.38 1.77
N THR A 84 4.46 9.20 2.87
CA THR A 84 5.68 9.97 3.12
C THR A 84 6.78 9.64 2.11
N ALA A 85 6.93 8.37 1.71
CA ALA A 85 7.91 7.99 0.69
C ALA A 85 7.70 8.74 -0.64
N LEU A 86 6.45 9.04 -1.01
CA LEU A 86 6.09 9.79 -2.21
C LEU A 86 6.60 11.26 -2.20
N LEU A 87 7.00 11.80 -1.06
CA LEU A 87 7.66 13.12 -0.98
C LEU A 87 9.15 13.06 -1.33
N HIS A 88 9.79 11.90 -1.16
CA HIS A 88 11.25 11.74 -1.26
C HIS A 88 11.72 11.03 -2.52
N ALA A 89 10.80 10.44 -3.31
CA ALA A 89 11.09 9.80 -4.58
C ALA A 89 9.90 9.91 -5.53
N SER A 90 10.11 9.63 -6.83
CA SER A 90 9.02 9.58 -7.81
C SER A 90 8.04 8.44 -7.51
N ALA A 91 6.79 8.55 -7.98
CA ALA A 91 5.81 7.49 -7.79
C ALA A 91 6.26 6.18 -8.44
N GLY A 92 6.93 6.27 -9.59
CA GLY A 92 7.55 5.13 -10.27
C GLY A 92 8.63 4.47 -9.43
N GLN A 93 9.57 5.25 -8.88
CA GLN A 93 10.65 4.74 -8.02
C GLN A 93 10.08 4.09 -6.75
N VAL A 94 9.15 4.76 -6.06
CA VAL A 94 8.46 4.21 -4.89
C VAL A 94 7.77 2.90 -5.26
N SER A 95 7.08 2.84 -6.40
CA SER A 95 6.39 1.64 -6.85
C SER A 95 7.34 0.47 -7.16
N VAL A 96 8.52 0.73 -7.74
CA VAL A 96 9.56 -0.32 -7.91
C VAL A 96 10.08 -0.78 -6.56
N LEU A 97 10.35 0.13 -5.63
CA LEU A 97 10.78 -0.23 -4.27
C LEU A 97 9.76 -1.10 -3.55
N THR A 98 8.44 -0.89 -3.76
CA THR A 98 7.39 -1.71 -3.11
C THR A 98 7.45 -3.18 -3.52
N THR A 99 8.07 -3.53 -4.64
CA THR A 99 8.22 -4.95 -5.02
C THR A 99 9.02 -5.79 -4.04
N ILE A 100 9.75 -5.15 -3.10
CA ILE A 100 10.39 -5.83 -1.98
C ILE A 100 9.38 -6.62 -1.13
N ASN A 101 8.10 -6.23 -1.14
CA ASN A 101 7.03 -6.93 -0.43
C ASN A 101 6.89 -8.38 -0.91
N VAL A 102 7.14 -8.68 -2.18
CA VAL A 102 7.12 -10.05 -2.72
C VAL A 102 8.16 -10.90 -2.01
N LEU A 103 9.37 -10.36 -1.84
CA LEU A 103 10.48 -11.05 -1.20
C LEU A 103 10.20 -11.25 0.30
N ILE A 104 9.71 -10.20 0.98
CA ILE A 104 9.34 -10.27 2.40
C ILE A 104 8.15 -11.23 2.59
N ALA A 105 7.14 -11.21 1.70
CA ALA A 105 6.00 -12.12 1.77
C ALA A 105 6.41 -13.59 1.55
N MET A 106 7.28 -13.84 0.59
CA MET A 106 7.83 -15.18 0.36
C MET A 106 8.58 -15.69 1.59
N LEU A 107 9.37 -14.84 2.24
CA LEU A 107 10.05 -15.17 3.49
C LEU A 107 9.06 -15.39 4.63
N GLY A 108 8.10 -14.48 4.80
CA GLY A 108 7.07 -14.57 5.83
C GLY A 108 6.21 -15.83 5.71
N VAL A 109 5.78 -16.17 4.49
CA VAL A 109 5.02 -17.42 4.22
C VAL A 109 5.86 -18.66 4.52
N PHE A 110 7.15 -18.66 4.21
CA PHE A 110 8.04 -19.75 4.57
C PHE A 110 8.18 -19.90 6.10
N LEU A 111 8.42 -18.80 6.82
CA LEU A 111 8.62 -18.82 8.26
C LEU A 111 7.34 -19.16 9.03
N VAL A 112 6.20 -18.57 8.64
CA VAL A 112 4.93 -18.69 9.39
C VAL A 112 4.14 -19.93 8.99
N PHE A 113 4.11 -20.24 7.70
CA PHE A 113 3.28 -21.33 7.17
C PHE A 113 4.10 -22.55 6.73
N ARG A 114 5.43 -22.47 6.80
CA ARG A 114 6.37 -23.52 6.37
C ARG A 114 6.11 -24.00 4.93
N ARG A 115 5.56 -23.14 4.08
CA ARG A 115 5.37 -23.43 2.66
C ARG A 115 6.73 -23.32 1.97
N GLY A 116 7.26 -24.48 1.53
CA GLY A 116 8.57 -24.59 0.89
C GLY A 116 8.65 -23.81 -0.41
N ARG A 117 9.85 -23.29 -0.71
CA ARG A 117 10.17 -22.64 -1.99
C ARG A 117 10.65 -23.68 -3.00
N ARG A 118 10.44 -23.37 -4.28
CA ARG A 118 10.98 -24.18 -5.37
C ARG A 118 12.34 -23.60 -5.79
N PRO A 119 13.35 -24.44 -6.00
CA PRO A 119 14.65 -23.96 -6.51
C PRO A 119 14.52 -23.17 -7.83
N THR A 120 13.50 -23.49 -8.63
CA THR A 120 13.20 -22.78 -9.89
C THR A 120 12.76 -21.31 -9.71
N GLU A 121 12.36 -20.90 -8.52
CA GLU A 121 12.01 -19.50 -8.21
C GLU A 121 13.26 -18.63 -7.94
N ILE A 122 14.42 -19.23 -7.60
CA ILE A 122 15.64 -18.53 -7.20
C ILE A 122 16.13 -17.52 -8.25
N PRO A 123 16.22 -17.83 -9.55
CA PRO A 123 16.69 -16.85 -10.53
C PRO A 123 15.82 -15.60 -10.58
N GLY A 124 14.49 -15.74 -10.46
CA GLY A 124 13.58 -14.60 -10.41
C GLY A 124 13.77 -13.74 -9.15
N ILE A 125 14.01 -14.37 -8.00
CA ILE A 125 14.32 -13.67 -6.74
C ILE A 125 15.62 -12.88 -6.88
N LEU A 126 16.66 -13.46 -7.48
CA LEU A 126 17.94 -12.78 -7.70
C LEU A 126 17.81 -11.58 -8.65
N LEU A 127 17.01 -11.72 -9.72
CA LEU A 127 16.70 -10.59 -10.61
C LEU A 127 15.97 -9.47 -9.88
N MET A 128 14.99 -9.78 -9.05
CA MET A 128 14.29 -8.77 -8.25
C MET A 128 15.23 -8.06 -7.27
N LEU A 129 16.05 -8.81 -6.54
CA LEU A 129 17.03 -8.25 -5.62
C LEU A 129 18.08 -7.38 -6.33
N GLY A 130 18.59 -7.84 -7.48
CA GLY A 130 19.54 -7.09 -8.31
C GLY A 130 18.93 -5.78 -8.82
N GLY A 131 17.70 -5.83 -9.34
CA GLY A 131 16.99 -4.64 -9.79
C GLY A 131 16.73 -3.64 -8.66
N LEU A 132 16.30 -4.11 -7.48
CA LEU A 132 16.13 -3.25 -6.31
C LEU A 132 17.45 -2.63 -5.84
N ALA A 133 18.53 -3.40 -5.82
CA ALA A 133 19.86 -2.88 -5.46
C ALA A 133 20.35 -1.81 -6.44
N LEU A 134 20.12 -2.03 -7.75
CA LEU A 134 20.41 -1.03 -8.78
C LEU A 134 19.60 0.24 -8.59
N LEU A 135 18.28 0.13 -8.33
CA LEU A 135 17.45 1.31 -8.08
C LEU A 135 17.95 2.10 -6.88
N ILE A 136 18.19 1.42 -5.75
CA ILE A 136 18.68 2.07 -4.53
C ILE A 136 20.03 2.75 -4.78
N GLY A 137 20.92 2.12 -5.57
CA GLY A 137 22.20 2.71 -5.95
C GLY A 137 22.09 3.97 -6.81
N HIS A 138 21.02 4.13 -7.58
CA HIS A 138 20.74 5.32 -8.40
C HIS A 138 19.97 6.42 -7.62
N LEU A 139 19.32 6.09 -6.51
CA LEU A 139 18.65 7.09 -5.68
C LEU A 139 19.67 7.97 -4.96
N GLU A 140 19.40 9.26 -4.92
CA GLU A 140 20.21 10.21 -4.13
C GLU A 140 20.24 9.79 -2.66
N GLY A 141 21.43 9.59 -2.11
CA GLY A 141 21.62 9.07 -0.75
C GLY A 141 21.53 7.54 -0.62
N GLY A 142 21.23 6.79 -1.69
CA GLY A 142 21.19 5.33 -1.69
C GLY A 142 20.33 4.73 -0.56
N TRP A 143 20.89 3.85 0.27
CA TRP A 143 20.22 3.25 1.43
C TRP A 143 19.84 4.26 2.52
N SER A 144 20.46 5.44 2.53
CA SER A 144 20.13 6.52 3.47
C SER A 144 18.92 7.33 3.03
N ASN A 145 18.47 7.18 1.78
CA ASN A 145 17.30 7.88 1.25
C ASN A 145 16.05 7.57 2.10
N LEU A 146 15.33 8.61 2.48
CA LEU A 146 14.14 8.47 3.30
C LEU A 146 13.03 7.67 2.62
N ALA A 147 12.90 7.75 1.28
CA ALA A 147 11.94 6.95 0.54
C ALA A 147 12.20 5.45 0.74
N VAL A 148 13.47 5.00 0.70
CA VAL A 148 13.83 3.59 0.92
C VAL A 148 13.41 3.13 2.31
N ARG A 149 13.70 3.94 3.34
CA ARG A 149 13.36 3.60 4.74
C ARG A 149 11.85 3.53 4.94
N TYR A 150 11.10 4.50 4.42
CA TYR A 150 9.64 4.53 4.54
C TYR A 150 8.98 3.41 3.73
N VAL A 151 9.50 3.07 2.55
CA VAL A 151 8.99 1.91 1.78
C VAL A 151 9.28 0.61 2.52
N LEU A 152 10.47 0.41 3.08
CA LEU A 152 10.77 -0.78 3.87
C LEU A 152 9.81 -0.93 5.06
N LEU A 153 9.54 0.15 5.78
CA LEU A 153 8.57 0.16 6.88
C LEU A 153 7.15 -0.17 6.39
N SER A 154 6.74 0.47 5.29
CA SER A 154 5.45 0.23 4.64
C SER A 154 5.28 -1.23 4.23
N GLU A 155 6.24 -1.75 3.46
CA GLU A 155 6.10 -3.07 2.85
C GLU A 155 6.25 -4.21 3.86
N THR A 156 7.08 -4.03 4.89
CA THR A 156 7.12 -4.96 6.02
C THR A 156 5.78 -4.99 6.75
N SER A 157 5.21 -3.82 7.01
CA SER A 157 3.92 -3.70 7.71
C SER A 157 2.77 -4.31 6.89
N VAL A 158 2.71 -4.05 5.59
CA VAL A 158 1.64 -4.61 4.73
C VAL A 158 1.76 -6.12 4.58
N VAL A 159 2.97 -6.66 4.53
CA VAL A 159 3.18 -8.11 4.47
C VAL A 159 2.72 -8.78 5.77
N ILE A 160 3.13 -8.28 6.93
CA ILE A 160 2.70 -8.82 8.22
C ILE A 160 1.16 -8.72 8.34
N ALA A 161 0.56 -7.58 7.98
CA ALA A 161 -0.89 -7.42 7.96
C ALA A 161 -1.58 -8.44 7.05
N SER A 162 -1.00 -8.73 5.88
CA SER A 162 -1.54 -9.69 4.92
C SER A 162 -1.42 -11.15 5.40
N LEU A 163 -0.31 -11.51 6.07
CA LEU A 163 -0.14 -12.82 6.70
C LEU A 163 -1.17 -13.04 7.82
N LEU A 164 -1.44 -12.01 8.64
CA LEU A 164 -2.48 -12.06 9.66
C LEU A 164 -3.88 -12.16 9.03
N ALA A 165 -4.14 -11.40 7.96
CA ALA A 165 -5.41 -11.39 7.25
C ALA A 165 -5.69 -12.73 6.54
N GLU A 166 -4.67 -13.45 6.07
CA GLU A 166 -4.82 -14.75 5.41
C GLU A 166 -5.53 -15.78 6.29
N ARG A 167 -5.32 -15.74 7.60
CA ARG A 167 -5.93 -16.64 8.59
C ARG A 167 -7.05 -16.01 9.41
N HIS A 168 -7.39 -14.76 9.13
CA HIS A 168 -8.44 -14.09 9.90
C HIS A 168 -9.82 -14.69 9.56
N PRO A 169 -10.59 -15.18 10.56
CA PRO A 169 -11.85 -15.88 10.29
C PRO A 169 -12.86 -15.00 9.54
N ASP A 170 -12.95 -13.72 9.87
CA ASP A 170 -13.87 -12.81 9.20
C ASP A 170 -13.42 -12.45 7.77
N ASN A 171 -12.13 -12.63 7.43
CA ASN A 171 -11.66 -12.53 6.05
C ASN A 171 -12.00 -13.76 5.22
N LEU A 172 -12.09 -14.93 5.87
CA LEU A 172 -12.50 -16.19 5.24
C LEU A 172 -14.03 -16.35 5.23
N GLY A 173 -14.74 -15.50 5.96
CA GLY A 173 -16.19 -15.48 6.06
C GLY A 173 -16.91 -15.00 4.81
N ASP A 174 -18.16 -14.62 4.97
CA ASP A 174 -18.98 -14.09 3.89
C ASP A 174 -18.53 -12.67 3.42
N ARG A 175 -19.18 -12.18 2.35
CA ARG A 175 -18.88 -10.84 1.80
C ARG A 175 -19.06 -9.75 2.85
N ARG A 176 -20.08 -9.86 3.69
CA ARG A 176 -20.44 -8.82 4.65
C ARG A 176 -19.47 -8.78 5.82
N GLN A 177 -19.09 -9.93 6.37
CA GLN A 177 -18.06 -10.04 7.39
C GLN A 177 -16.72 -9.46 6.91
N ARG A 178 -16.34 -9.74 5.67
CA ARG A 178 -15.12 -9.19 5.07
C ARG A 178 -15.20 -7.68 4.87
N LEU A 179 -16.33 -7.14 4.40
CA LEU A 179 -16.53 -5.69 4.29
C LEU A 179 -16.46 -5.01 5.66
N ALA A 180 -17.09 -5.59 6.69
CA ALA A 180 -17.03 -5.06 8.04
C ALA A 180 -15.60 -5.11 8.61
N LEU A 181 -14.91 -6.25 8.47
CA LEU A 181 -13.52 -6.39 8.90
C LEU A 181 -12.63 -5.31 8.25
N THR A 182 -12.67 -5.20 6.91
CA THR A 182 -11.82 -4.23 6.20
C THR A 182 -12.19 -2.79 6.52
N GLY A 183 -13.48 -2.50 6.73
CA GLY A 183 -13.95 -1.19 7.15
C GLY A 183 -13.47 -0.83 8.56
N PHE A 184 -13.60 -1.74 9.53
CA PHE A 184 -13.13 -1.50 10.89
C PHE A 184 -11.60 -1.35 10.98
N VAL A 185 -10.86 -2.23 10.29
CA VAL A 185 -9.40 -2.17 10.23
C VAL A 185 -8.92 -0.81 9.70
N THR A 186 -9.57 -0.28 8.66
CA THR A 186 -9.19 1.01 8.07
C THR A 186 -9.69 2.19 8.88
N LEU A 187 -10.96 2.21 9.27
CA LEU A 187 -11.58 3.37 9.95
C LEU A 187 -11.07 3.55 11.37
N LEU A 188 -11.23 2.53 12.24
CA LEU A 188 -10.97 2.70 13.66
C LEU A 188 -9.49 2.92 13.95
N SER A 189 -8.61 2.19 13.27
CA SER A 189 -7.16 2.37 13.45
C SER A 189 -6.70 3.74 12.95
N ALA A 190 -7.27 4.23 11.83
CA ALA A 190 -6.95 5.56 11.32
C ALA A 190 -7.46 6.67 12.24
N CYS A 191 -8.69 6.55 12.79
CA CYS A 191 -9.21 7.51 13.77
C CYS A 191 -8.33 7.53 15.03
N GLY A 192 -7.98 6.36 15.56
CA GLY A 192 -7.13 6.27 16.75
C GLY A 192 -5.75 6.89 16.54
N LEU A 193 -5.11 6.60 15.39
CA LEU A 193 -3.82 7.20 15.08
C LEU A 193 -3.92 8.68 14.77
N LEU A 194 -5.00 9.16 14.14
CA LEU A 194 -5.21 10.60 13.90
C LEU A 194 -5.28 11.38 15.20
N VAL A 195 -6.02 10.86 16.19
CA VAL A 195 -6.08 11.48 17.53
C VAL A 195 -4.69 11.51 18.17
N LEU A 196 -3.95 10.39 18.12
CA LEU A 196 -2.59 10.33 18.62
C LEU A 196 -1.66 11.28 17.88
N TRP A 197 -1.77 11.38 16.54
CA TRP A 197 -0.97 12.25 15.70
C TRP A 197 -1.19 13.73 16.03
N ILE A 198 -2.45 14.16 16.19
CA ILE A 198 -2.80 15.52 16.63
C ILE A 198 -2.26 15.81 18.02
N ALA A 199 -2.43 14.86 18.96
CA ALA A 199 -1.92 15.00 20.31
C ALA A 199 -0.38 15.13 20.32
N THR A 200 0.32 14.31 19.54
CA THR A 200 1.78 14.37 19.40
C THR A 200 2.22 15.72 18.83
N ALA A 201 1.56 16.19 17.77
CA ALA A 201 1.83 17.50 17.17
C ALA A 201 1.63 18.66 18.15
N ALA A 202 0.59 18.57 19.01
CA ALA A 202 0.30 19.58 20.02
C ALA A 202 1.29 19.57 21.21
N LEU A 203 1.75 18.38 21.61
CA LEU A 203 2.61 18.21 22.78
C LEU A 203 4.11 18.42 22.46
N LEU A 204 4.54 18.11 21.24
CA LEU A 204 5.95 18.15 20.83
C LEU A 204 6.31 19.35 19.98
N THR A 205 5.49 20.41 19.98
CA THR A 205 5.71 21.64 19.17
C THR A 205 7.09 22.24 19.37
N ASP A 206 7.62 22.21 20.60
CA ASP A 206 8.91 22.80 20.96
C ASP A 206 10.10 21.87 20.69
N ALA A 207 9.85 20.55 20.52
CA ALA A 207 10.93 19.56 20.46
C ALA A 207 11.55 19.40 19.06
N LYS A 208 11.04 20.09 18.03
CA LYS A 208 11.42 19.91 16.61
C LYS A 208 11.39 18.43 16.15
N ILE A 209 10.73 17.59 16.91
CA ILE A 209 10.58 16.15 16.69
C ILE A 209 9.07 15.89 16.57
N GLY A 210 8.63 15.56 15.37
CA GLY A 210 7.22 15.27 15.13
C GLY A 210 6.61 16.13 14.02
N PRO A 211 5.28 16.01 13.80
CA PRO A 211 4.60 16.79 12.78
C PRO A 211 4.49 18.26 13.20
N ASP A 212 4.62 19.16 12.24
CA ASP A 212 4.31 20.56 12.46
C ASP A 212 2.79 20.75 12.65
N ILE A 213 2.39 21.20 13.81
CA ILE A 213 0.98 21.41 14.17
C ILE A 213 0.27 22.39 13.22
N ALA A 214 0.99 23.37 12.68
CA ALA A 214 0.41 24.32 11.74
C ALA A 214 0.01 23.63 10.43
N THR A 215 0.88 22.76 9.90
CA THR A 215 0.62 22.00 8.68
C THR A 215 -0.49 20.95 8.89
N VAL A 216 -0.54 20.30 10.07
CA VAL A 216 -1.62 19.40 10.44
C VAL A 216 -2.97 20.14 10.48
N LYS A 217 -3.02 21.32 11.16
CA LYS A 217 -4.23 22.16 11.21
C LYS A 217 -4.65 22.65 9.83
N MET A 218 -3.69 23.07 9.00
CA MET A 218 -3.95 23.51 7.64
C MET A 218 -4.59 22.39 6.82
N THR A 219 -4.05 21.17 6.91
CA THR A 219 -4.57 20.00 6.19
C THR A 219 -5.99 19.65 6.65
N LEU A 220 -6.22 19.56 7.97
CA LEU A 220 -7.54 19.20 8.51
C LEU A 220 -8.59 20.31 8.29
N GLY A 221 -8.18 21.58 8.28
CA GLY A 221 -9.07 22.72 8.03
C GLY A 221 -9.38 22.96 6.55
N SER A 222 -8.63 22.33 5.63
CA SER A 222 -8.85 22.51 4.19
C SER A 222 -10.01 21.66 3.68
N PRO A 223 -11.07 22.27 3.09
CA PRO A 223 -12.13 21.50 2.43
C PRO A 223 -11.61 20.58 1.32
N TRP A 224 -10.58 21.01 0.61
CA TRP A 224 -9.96 20.23 -0.47
C TRP A 224 -9.28 18.96 0.04
N ALA A 225 -8.70 18.97 1.25
CA ALA A 225 -8.15 17.76 1.84
C ALA A 225 -9.23 16.69 2.04
N TRP A 226 -10.42 17.08 2.50
CA TRP A 226 -11.54 16.16 2.69
C TRP A 226 -12.17 15.71 1.37
N VAL A 227 -12.25 16.59 0.36
CA VAL A 227 -12.69 16.21 -0.99
C VAL A 227 -11.72 15.17 -1.58
N MET A 228 -10.41 15.42 -1.52
CA MET A 228 -9.41 14.48 -2.00
C MET A 228 -9.41 13.20 -1.16
N ALA A 229 -9.53 13.29 0.16
CA ALA A 229 -9.66 12.14 1.03
C ALA A 229 -10.89 11.28 0.70
N PHE A 230 -12.01 11.89 0.36
CA PHE A 230 -13.20 11.16 -0.08
C PHE A 230 -12.98 10.47 -1.43
N ILE A 231 -12.47 11.17 -2.43
CA ILE A 231 -12.21 10.61 -3.77
C ILE A 231 -11.19 9.46 -3.67
N LEU A 232 -10.04 9.72 -3.07
CA LEU A 232 -8.96 8.73 -2.96
C LEU A 232 -9.31 7.61 -1.97
N GLY A 233 -10.03 7.94 -0.89
CA GLY A 233 -10.42 7.02 0.16
C GLY A 233 -11.59 6.13 -0.22
N ALA A 234 -12.75 6.73 -0.47
CA ALA A 234 -14.00 6.00 -0.70
C ALA A 234 -14.02 5.28 -2.05
N LEU A 235 -13.50 5.93 -3.12
CA LEU A 235 -13.57 5.37 -4.47
C LEU A 235 -12.39 4.46 -4.83
N LEU A 236 -11.19 4.70 -4.27
CA LEU A 236 -10.00 3.93 -4.64
C LEU A 236 -9.49 3.06 -3.48
N ARG A 237 -9.20 3.68 -2.32
CA ARG A 237 -8.59 2.99 -1.18
C ARG A 237 -9.51 1.91 -0.58
N GLY A 238 -10.78 2.25 -0.35
CA GLY A 238 -11.76 1.31 0.21
C GLY A 238 -11.90 0.06 -0.67
N PRO A 239 -12.33 0.19 -1.93
CA PRO A 239 -12.44 -0.95 -2.84
C PRO A 239 -11.11 -1.69 -3.05
N GLY A 240 -9.98 -0.97 -3.16
CA GLY A 240 -8.64 -1.56 -3.28
C GLY A 240 -8.25 -2.40 -2.07
N THR A 241 -8.53 -1.91 -0.85
CA THR A 241 -8.28 -2.65 0.39
C THR A 241 -9.17 -3.89 0.49
N TYR A 242 -10.47 -3.77 0.20
CA TYR A 242 -11.36 -4.91 0.16
C TYR A 242 -10.89 -5.96 -0.86
N GLY A 243 -10.51 -5.53 -2.06
CA GLY A 243 -9.96 -6.41 -3.09
C GLY A 243 -8.68 -7.11 -2.65
N ALA A 244 -7.77 -6.41 -1.95
CA ALA A 244 -6.55 -6.96 -1.38
C ALA A 244 -6.85 -8.06 -0.35
N PHE A 245 -7.81 -7.84 0.57
CA PHE A 245 -8.24 -8.84 1.54
C PHE A 245 -8.87 -10.06 0.86
N LEU A 246 -9.69 -9.84 -0.16
CA LEU A 246 -10.31 -10.91 -0.94
C LEU A 246 -9.26 -11.73 -1.73
N LEU A 247 -8.26 -11.07 -2.33
CA LEU A 247 -7.15 -11.75 -3.01
C LEU A 247 -6.29 -12.54 -2.02
N THR A 248 -5.98 -11.96 -0.86
CA THR A 248 -5.24 -12.65 0.20
C THR A 248 -5.98 -13.90 0.68
N ALA A 249 -7.31 -13.84 0.83
CA ALA A 249 -8.13 -15.02 1.19
C ALA A 249 -8.13 -16.11 0.10
N ARG A 250 -8.02 -15.72 -1.19
CA ARG A 250 -8.09 -16.66 -2.33
C ARG A 250 -6.74 -17.21 -2.76
N LEU A 251 -5.70 -16.39 -2.75
CA LEU A 251 -4.38 -16.70 -3.31
C LEU A 251 -3.29 -16.83 -2.26
N GLY A 252 -3.58 -16.46 -1.00
CA GLY A 252 -2.58 -16.29 0.05
C GLY A 252 -1.89 -14.92 -0.03
N ALA A 253 -1.14 -14.57 1.01
CA ALA A 253 -0.44 -13.29 1.09
C ALA A 253 0.62 -13.15 -0.03
N ASP A 254 1.39 -14.18 -0.28
CA ASP A 254 2.41 -14.21 -1.33
C ASP A 254 1.82 -14.16 -2.75
N GLY A 255 0.68 -14.82 -2.98
CA GLY A 255 -0.03 -14.76 -4.25
C GLY A 255 -0.60 -13.37 -4.55
N TYR A 256 -1.13 -12.69 -3.53
CA TYR A 256 -1.57 -11.30 -3.65
C TYR A 256 -0.39 -10.37 -3.99
N MET A 257 0.73 -10.44 -3.26
CA MET A 257 1.90 -9.58 -3.50
C MET A 257 2.51 -9.81 -4.89
N LEU A 258 2.58 -11.08 -5.33
CA LEU A 258 2.99 -11.40 -6.70
C LEU A 258 2.10 -10.77 -7.76
N GLY A 259 0.79 -10.73 -7.54
CA GLY A 259 -0.15 -10.06 -8.45
C GLY A 259 0.11 -8.56 -8.55
N MET A 260 0.60 -7.93 -7.46
CA MET A 260 0.93 -6.51 -7.42
C MET A 260 2.27 -6.17 -8.10
N ALA A 261 3.13 -7.16 -8.40
CA ALA A 261 4.41 -6.93 -9.07
C ALA A 261 4.28 -6.35 -10.50
N ALA A 262 3.09 -6.39 -11.10
CA ALA A 262 2.81 -5.74 -12.39
C ALA A 262 2.55 -4.22 -12.27
N MET A 263 2.42 -3.68 -11.05
CA MET A 263 2.06 -2.29 -10.81
C MET A 263 3.14 -1.27 -11.21
N PRO A 264 4.45 -1.48 -10.96
CA PRO A 264 5.48 -0.46 -11.19
C PRO A 264 5.53 0.14 -12.60
N PRO A 265 5.53 -0.63 -13.70
CA PRO A 265 5.59 -0.05 -15.04
C PRO A 265 4.36 0.80 -15.36
N LEU A 266 3.20 0.38 -14.87
CA LEU A 266 1.95 1.12 -15.07
C LEU A 266 1.96 2.45 -14.31
N VAL A 267 2.51 2.47 -13.08
CA VAL A 267 2.72 3.70 -12.30
C VAL A 267 3.67 4.63 -13.04
N MET A 268 4.79 4.13 -13.54
CA MET A 268 5.78 4.95 -14.26
C MET A 268 5.19 5.58 -15.53
N LEU A 269 4.44 4.80 -16.31
CA LEU A 269 3.76 5.30 -17.52
C LEU A 269 2.71 6.37 -17.17
N LEU A 270 1.91 6.13 -16.15
CA LEU A 270 0.89 7.08 -15.73
C LEU A 270 1.51 8.33 -15.11
N GLU A 271 2.60 8.20 -14.33
CA GLU A 271 3.35 9.35 -13.80
C GLU A 271 3.91 10.22 -14.91
N GLN A 272 4.50 9.64 -15.95
CA GLN A 272 4.96 10.40 -17.12
C GLN A 272 3.81 11.11 -17.84
N GLY A 273 2.66 10.46 -18.00
CA GLY A 273 1.47 11.08 -18.57
C GLY A 273 0.96 12.26 -17.73
N THR A 274 0.86 12.08 -16.42
CA THR A 274 0.39 13.14 -15.50
C THR A 274 1.42 14.26 -15.32
N ALA A 275 2.71 13.98 -15.43
CA ALA A 275 3.77 14.99 -15.43
C ALA A 275 3.70 15.89 -16.67
N ARG A 276 3.39 15.33 -17.87
CA ARG A 276 3.16 16.15 -19.08
C ARG A 276 1.96 17.07 -18.95
N LEU A 277 0.98 16.71 -18.11
CA LEU A 277 -0.18 17.56 -17.80
C LEU A 277 0.10 18.55 -16.66
N GLY A 278 1.30 18.56 -16.09
CA GLY A 278 1.68 19.43 -14.98
C GLY A 278 1.06 19.04 -13.62
N LEU A 279 0.48 17.85 -13.50
CA LEU A 279 -0.20 17.39 -12.28
C LEU A 279 0.76 16.83 -11.23
N VAL A 280 1.93 16.37 -11.65
CA VAL A 280 3.02 15.86 -10.78
C VAL A 280 4.37 16.31 -11.35
N PRO A 281 5.44 16.38 -10.52
CA PRO A 281 6.79 16.65 -11.02
C PRO A 281 7.26 15.56 -11.99
N ALA A 282 7.96 15.97 -13.05
CA ALA A 282 8.56 15.02 -13.97
C ALA A 282 9.69 14.23 -13.28
N PRO A 283 9.74 12.88 -13.44
CA PRO A 283 10.82 12.09 -12.89
C PRO A 283 12.15 12.42 -13.58
N ALA A 284 13.23 12.61 -12.81
CA ALA A 284 14.53 13.03 -13.35
C ALA A 284 15.25 11.93 -14.16
N SER A 285 14.99 10.65 -13.88
CA SER A 285 15.72 9.49 -14.43
C SER A 285 14.79 8.45 -15.10
N ALA A 286 13.74 8.90 -15.80
CA ALA A 286 12.66 8.06 -16.28
C ALA A 286 13.12 6.81 -17.10
N LEU A 287 14.15 6.92 -17.95
CA LEU A 287 14.64 5.80 -18.76
C LEU A 287 15.43 4.78 -17.94
N ALA A 288 16.30 5.25 -17.02
CA ALA A 288 17.06 4.36 -16.15
C ALA A 288 16.13 3.61 -15.19
N ASP A 289 15.16 4.32 -14.60
CA ASP A 289 14.14 3.75 -13.72
C ASP A 289 13.29 2.71 -14.45
N LEU A 290 12.94 2.96 -15.72
CA LEU A 290 12.18 2.01 -16.55
C LEU A 290 12.98 0.72 -16.83
N ALA A 291 14.28 0.83 -17.11
CA ALA A 291 15.16 -0.32 -17.31
C ALA A 291 15.26 -1.17 -16.03
N VAL A 292 15.43 -0.52 -14.88
CA VAL A 292 15.46 -1.21 -13.59
C VAL A 292 14.11 -1.87 -13.28
N ALA A 293 13.00 -1.17 -13.52
CA ALA A 293 11.66 -1.72 -13.38
C ALA A 293 11.48 -2.97 -14.25
N ALA A 294 11.97 -2.97 -15.49
CA ALA A 294 11.89 -4.12 -16.39
C ALA A 294 12.64 -5.34 -15.82
N ILE A 295 13.81 -5.16 -15.19
CA ILE A 295 14.56 -6.24 -14.52
C ILE A 295 13.74 -6.82 -13.36
N VAL A 296 13.19 -5.96 -12.50
CA VAL A 296 12.38 -6.37 -11.35
C VAL A 296 11.13 -7.14 -11.79
N ILE A 297 10.44 -6.65 -12.83
CA ILE A 297 9.26 -7.29 -13.39
C ILE A 297 9.61 -8.65 -14.01
N ALA A 298 10.69 -8.73 -14.79
CA ALA A 298 11.16 -9.99 -15.34
C ALA A 298 11.39 -11.02 -14.24
N GLY A 299 11.98 -10.59 -13.11
CA GLY A 299 12.14 -11.42 -11.92
C GLY A 299 10.81 -11.89 -11.35
N GLY A 300 9.83 -10.98 -11.18
CA GLY A 300 8.49 -11.29 -10.70
C GLY A 300 7.74 -12.27 -11.62
N VAL A 301 7.75 -12.01 -12.93
CA VAL A 301 7.16 -12.90 -13.96
C VAL A 301 7.80 -14.27 -13.93
N TRP A 302 9.14 -14.35 -13.77
CA TRP A 302 9.84 -15.62 -13.63
C TRP A 302 9.35 -16.42 -12.41
N VAL A 303 9.23 -15.78 -11.25
CA VAL A 303 8.71 -16.41 -10.03
C VAL A 303 7.30 -16.97 -10.26
N VAL A 304 6.41 -16.18 -10.88
CA VAL A 304 5.06 -16.61 -11.24
C VAL A 304 5.11 -17.82 -12.17
N ALA A 305 5.85 -17.73 -13.27
CA ALA A 305 5.96 -18.80 -14.27
C ALA A 305 6.52 -20.10 -13.65
N ALA A 306 7.56 -19.98 -12.81
CA ALA A 306 8.15 -21.14 -12.11
C ALA A 306 7.15 -21.82 -11.16
N ARG A 307 6.24 -21.04 -10.54
CA ARG A 307 5.23 -21.55 -9.62
C ARG A 307 4.09 -22.28 -10.33
N TYR A 308 3.67 -21.81 -11.52
CA TYR A 308 2.50 -22.33 -12.24
C TYR A 308 2.81 -23.35 -13.32
N ARG A 309 4.07 -23.52 -13.76
CA ARG A 309 4.46 -24.48 -14.83
C ARG A 309 4.17 -25.95 -14.55
N ARG A 310 3.73 -26.32 -13.35
CA ARG A 310 3.48 -27.74 -12.94
C ARG A 310 2.13 -27.96 -12.24
N ARG A 311 1.16 -27.09 -12.50
CA ARG A 311 -0.25 -27.38 -12.21
C ARG A 311 -0.98 -27.73 -13.51
#